data_744bd9dfc2cd52ea5a93247a20fa6ee1
#
_entry.id   744bd9dfc2cd52ea5a93247a20fa6ee1
#
_cell.length_a   1.000
_cell.length_b   1.000
_cell.length_c   1.000
_cell.angle_alpha   90.00
_cell.angle_beta   90.00
_cell.angle_gamma   90.00
#
_symmetry.space_group_name_H-M   'P 1'
#
loop_
_entity.id
_entity.type
_entity.pdbx_description
1 polymer ?
#
loop_
_entity_poly.entity_id
_entity_poly.type
_entity_poly.pdbx_seq_one_letter_code
_entity_poly.pdbx_strand_id
1 'polypeptide(L)'
;MLACVIHGAHDLRVETVPEQPIGPRDAEVEIAVGGICGSDLSYFLKGAVGDFVVREPMVLGHEIVGTVARVGSDVDPKLVCQRVAVNPGKPCGVCGPCRAGRSNVCEDVFFLGSAARFPHVQGGFRERLVIGAQQLVALPDRLPFESAVFSEPLAVSNHAVHRAGDVRDQSVLVVGAGPVGALVTLVARHRGCNDVTVADLRDGALETARRVGATRTVNISGGTEELGSAQVVFEASGSPAGLATALQSVVRGGIVVQVGLLPTGPVSVPGNLIVTKDVDVRGSFRFSAAEFEEAVDMLAKGLDVAPLVTARMDIGIAGEAFKLASDRAASVKVQLTFGDR
;
A
#
# COMPACT_ATOMS: atom_id res chain seq x y z
N MET A 1 -0.57 -18.30 -19.50
CA MET A 1 -0.09 -16.94 -19.25
C MET A 1 0.98 -16.95 -18.16
N LEU A 2 1.95 -16.05 -18.25
CA LEU A 2 2.99 -15.94 -17.22
C LEU A 2 2.43 -15.35 -15.93
N ALA A 3 2.97 -15.80 -14.80
CA ALA A 3 2.66 -15.27 -13.47
C ALA A 3 3.86 -15.36 -12.52
N CYS A 4 3.91 -14.47 -11.55
CA CYS A 4 4.91 -14.47 -10.49
C CYS A 4 4.34 -15.20 -9.27
N VAL A 5 4.82 -16.42 -9.00
CA VAL A 5 4.28 -17.36 -8.03
C VAL A 5 5.26 -17.54 -6.87
N ILE A 6 4.77 -17.37 -5.64
CA ILE A 6 5.52 -17.69 -4.43
C ILE A 6 5.19 -19.11 -3.97
N HIS A 7 6.21 -19.93 -3.74
CA HIS A 7 6.08 -21.29 -3.23
C HIS A 7 6.45 -21.41 -1.75
N GLY A 8 7.19 -20.43 -1.24
CA GLY A 8 7.66 -20.35 0.13
C GLY A 8 8.73 -19.27 0.27
N ALA A 9 9.32 -19.14 1.46
CA ALA A 9 10.38 -18.16 1.67
C ALA A 9 11.54 -18.37 0.69
N HIS A 10 11.94 -17.30 -0.01
CA HIS A 10 12.98 -17.27 -1.05
C HIS A 10 12.72 -18.13 -2.28
N ASP A 11 11.54 -18.70 -2.44
CA ASP A 11 11.16 -19.50 -3.60
C ASP A 11 10.07 -18.79 -4.43
N LEU A 12 10.48 -17.77 -5.16
CA LEU A 12 9.66 -17.01 -6.10
C LEU A 12 9.99 -17.45 -7.52
N ARG A 13 8.98 -17.81 -8.28
CA ARG A 13 9.15 -18.32 -9.66
C ARG A 13 8.27 -17.56 -10.63
N VAL A 14 8.78 -17.35 -11.84
CA VAL A 14 7.96 -16.96 -12.99
C VAL A 14 7.59 -18.21 -13.76
N GLU A 15 6.33 -18.54 -13.78
CA GLU A 15 5.85 -19.80 -14.38
C GLU A 15 4.53 -19.59 -15.12
N THR A 16 4.21 -20.57 -15.96
CA THR A 16 2.95 -20.56 -16.71
C THR A 16 1.83 -21.10 -15.85
N VAL A 17 0.80 -20.27 -15.64
CA VAL A 17 -0.43 -20.64 -14.94
C VAL A 17 -1.61 -20.73 -15.93
N PRO A 18 -2.64 -21.55 -15.65
CA PRO A 18 -3.82 -21.65 -16.49
C PRO A 18 -4.59 -20.31 -16.53
N GLU A 19 -5.32 -20.10 -17.62
CA GLU A 19 -6.27 -18.99 -17.73
C GLU A 19 -7.45 -19.22 -16.80
N GLN A 20 -7.99 -18.11 -16.28
CA GLN A 20 -9.19 -18.17 -15.43
C GLN A 20 -10.44 -18.06 -16.28
N PRO A 21 -11.48 -18.86 -16.02
CA PRO A 21 -12.77 -18.66 -16.66
C PRO A 21 -13.40 -17.34 -16.24
N ILE A 22 -14.04 -16.66 -17.19
CA ILE A 22 -14.76 -15.43 -16.91
C ILE A 22 -16.20 -15.74 -16.49
N GLY A 23 -16.61 -15.26 -15.34
CA GLY A 23 -17.98 -15.35 -14.86
C GLY A 23 -18.89 -14.22 -15.38
N PRO A 24 -20.20 -14.34 -15.23
CA PRO A 24 -21.14 -13.35 -15.78
C PRO A 24 -20.91 -11.91 -15.31
N ARG A 25 -20.43 -11.71 -14.09
CA ARG A 25 -20.19 -10.39 -13.47
C ARG A 25 -18.72 -10.01 -13.39
N ASP A 26 -17.83 -10.74 -14.07
CA ASP A 26 -16.40 -10.54 -14.04
C ASP A 26 -15.92 -9.77 -15.28
N ALA A 27 -14.74 -9.21 -15.17
CA ALA A 27 -13.98 -8.66 -16.28
C ALA A 27 -12.57 -9.29 -16.29
N GLU A 28 -12.01 -9.48 -17.47
CA GLU A 28 -10.62 -9.85 -17.67
C GLU A 28 -9.83 -8.58 -17.96
N VAL A 29 -8.79 -8.37 -17.19
CA VAL A 29 -7.88 -7.23 -17.32
C VAL A 29 -6.53 -7.73 -17.81
N GLU A 30 -6.05 -7.20 -18.93
CA GLU A 30 -4.64 -7.29 -19.34
C GLU A 30 -3.84 -6.35 -18.45
N ILE A 31 -2.98 -6.93 -17.61
CA ILE A 31 -2.19 -6.16 -16.66
C ILE A 31 -1.05 -5.45 -17.40
N ALA A 32 -0.94 -4.15 -17.18
CA ALA A 32 0.13 -3.34 -17.75
C ALA A 32 1.27 -3.13 -16.74
N VAL A 33 0.94 -2.78 -15.49
CA VAL A 33 1.92 -2.50 -14.44
C VAL A 33 1.42 -3.06 -13.11
N GLY A 34 2.37 -3.63 -12.35
CA GLY A 34 2.18 -4.06 -10.97
C GLY A 34 3.21 -3.44 -10.03
N GLY A 35 2.80 -2.95 -8.87
CA GLY A 35 3.69 -2.41 -7.84
C GLY A 35 4.07 -3.46 -6.81
N ILE A 36 5.36 -3.65 -6.52
CA ILE A 36 5.82 -4.55 -5.45
C ILE A 36 5.60 -3.88 -4.10
N CYS A 37 4.79 -4.52 -3.25
CA CYS A 37 4.47 -4.07 -1.90
C CYS A 37 5.38 -4.68 -0.83
N GLY A 38 5.47 -4.05 0.33
CA GLY A 38 6.17 -4.60 1.50
C GLY A 38 5.62 -5.95 1.97
N SER A 39 4.33 -6.23 1.77
CA SER A 39 3.72 -7.53 2.05
C SER A 39 4.16 -8.61 1.06
N ASP A 40 4.31 -8.29 -0.24
CA ASP A 40 4.88 -9.21 -1.23
C ASP A 40 6.32 -9.58 -0.85
N LEU A 41 7.11 -8.58 -0.41
CA LEU A 41 8.47 -8.80 0.11
C LEU A 41 8.48 -9.66 1.38
N SER A 42 7.48 -9.50 2.26
CA SER A 42 7.37 -10.34 3.46
C SER A 42 7.08 -11.80 3.09
N TYR A 43 6.20 -12.06 2.13
CA TYR A 43 6.00 -13.41 1.60
C TYR A 43 7.28 -13.96 0.96
N PHE A 44 8.00 -13.14 0.17
CA PHE A 44 9.25 -13.55 -0.47
C PHE A 44 10.35 -13.88 0.55
N LEU A 45 10.55 -13.03 1.57
CA LEU A 45 11.66 -13.18 2.52
C LEU A 45 11.36 -14.15 3.67
N LYS A 46 10.09 -14.25 4.09
CA LYS A 46 9.69 -14.96 5.32
C LYS A 46 8.66 -16.06 5.09
N GLY A 47 8.07 -16.15 3.90
CA GLY A 47 6.95 -17.04 3.62
C GLY A 47 5.65 -16.63 4.34
N ALA A 48 5.59 -15.43 4.94
CA ALA A 48 4.44 -14.99 5.73
C ALA A 48 4.32 -13.47 5.83
N VAL A 49 3.11 -12.98 6.05
CA VAL A 49 2.80 -11.60 6.48
C VAL A 49 2.06 -11.69 7.82
N GLY A 50 2.73 -11.35 8.92
CA GLY A 50 2.17 -11.63 10.24
C GLY A 50 1.86 -13.12 10.38
N ASP A 51 0.63 -13.45 10.74
CA ASP A 51 0.16 -14.83 10.90
C ASP A 51 -0.32 -15.49 9.59
N PHE A 52 -0.29 -14.76 8.47
CA PHE A 52 -0.72 -15.25 7.16
C PHE A 52 0.42 -15.97 6.44
N VAL A 53 0.52 -17.27 6.63
CA VAL A 53 1.60 -18.13 6.11
C VAL A 53 1.24 -18.70 4.75
N VAL A 54 2.19 -18.72 3.81
CA VAL A 54 2.06 -19.40 2.52
C VAL A 54 2.05 -20.90 2.76
N ARG A 55 0.93 -21.57 2.44
CA ARG A 55 0.68 -22.99 2.62
C ARG A 55 0.52 -23.76 1.30
N GLU A 56 0.37 -23.04 0.21
CA GLU A 56 0.29 -23.53 -1.16
C GLU A 56 0.85 -22.48 -2.12
N PRO A 57 1.24 -22.82 -3.36
CA PRO A 57 1.68 -21.84 -4.34
C PRO A 57 0.65 -20.75 -4.57
N MET A 58 1.10 -19.49 -4.54
CA MET A 58 0.23 -18.32 -4.66
C MET A 58 0.83 -17.29 -5.60
N VAL A 59 0.04 -16.83 -6.58
CA VAL A 59 0.40 -15.65 -7.37
C VAL A 59 0.38 -14.42 -6.47
N LEU A 60 1.45 -13.64 -6.47
CA LEU A 60 1.56 -12.40 -5.69
C LEU A 60 0.91 -11.20 -6.41
N GLY A 61 0.90 -10.06 -5.75
CA GLY A 61 0.53 -8.76 -6.30
C GLY A 61 -0.93 -8.35 -6.05
N HIS A 62 -1.06 -7.12 -5.58
CA HIS A 62 -2.36 -6.49 -5.30
C HIS A 62 -2.37 -5.00 -5.68
N GLU A 63 -1.25 -4.42 -6.04
CA GLU A 63 -1.14 -3.09 -6.63
C GLU A 63 -1.04 -3.27 -8.15
N ILE A 64 -2.14 -3.17 -8.89
CA ILE A 64 -2.19 -3.49 -10.33
C ILE A 64 -3.10 -2.56 -11.11
N VAL A 65 -2.69 -2.28 -12.33
CA VAL A 65 -3.44 -1.51 -13.32
C VAL A 65 -3.32 -2.17 -14.69
N GLY A 66 -4.28 -1.94 -15.55
CA GLY A 66 -4.27 -2.52 -16.89
C GLY A 66 -5.42 -2.04 -17.76
N THR A 67 -5.70 -2.81 -18.82
CA THR A 67 -6.79 -2.54 -19.76
C THR A 67 -7.77 -3.71 -19.78
N VAL A 68 -9.05 -3.43 -19.78
CA VAL A 68 -10.09 -4.46 -19.83
C VAL A 68 -10.11 -5.09 -21.23
N ALA A 69 -9.84 -6.39 -21.30
CA ALA A 69 -9.83 -7.16 -22.55
C ALA A 69 -11.20 -7.74 -22.88
N ARG A 70 -11.88 -8.31 -21.88
CA ARG A 70 -13.19 -8.97 -22.04
C ARG A 70 -14.06 -8.76 -20.79
N VAL A 71 -15.36 -8.87 -20.95
CA VAL A 71 -16.32 -8.78 -19.85
C VAL A 71 -17.31 -9.95 -19.90
N GLY A 72 -17.86 -10.30 -18.73
CA GLY A 72 -18.93 -11.29 -18.61
C GLY A 72 -20.29 -10.74 -19.08
N SER A 73 -21.29 -11.64 -19.21
CA SER A 73 -22.60 -11.33 -19.82
C SER A 73 -23.39 -10.22 -19.10
N ASP A 74 -23.17 -10.05 -17.81
CA ASP A 74 -23.91 -9.12 -16.95
C ASP A 74 -23.17 -7.79 -16.73
N VAL A 75 -22.03 -7.60 -17.41
CA VAL A 75 -21.19 -6.40 -17.31
C VAL A 75 -21.38 -5.53 -18.55
N ASP A 76 -21.41 -4.20 -18.37
CA ASP A 76 -21.52 -3.25 -19.50
C ASP A 76 -20.36 -3.47 -20.48
N PRO A 77 -20.63 -3.82 -21.76
CA PRO A 77 -19.58 -4.04 -22.75
C PRO A 77 -18.74 -2.79 -23.07
N LYS A 78 -19.20 -1.60 -22.71
CA LYS A 78 -18.40 -0.34 -22.83
C LYS A 78 -17.16 -0.34 -21.94
N LEU A 79 -17.07 -1.26 -20.96
CA LEU A 79 -15.89 -1.39 -20.13
C LEU A 79 -14.69 -1.98 -20.93
N VAL A 80 -14.93 -2.71 -22.01
CA VAL A 80 -13.88 -3.24 -22.88
C VAL A 80 -13.02 -2.09 -23.45
N CYS A 81 -11.72 -2.29 -23.49
CA CYS A 81 -10.69 -1.32 -23.84
C CYS A 81 -10.54 -0.15 -22.86
N GLN A 82 -11.29 -0.10 -21.77
CA GLN A 82 -11.05 0.92 -20.74
C GLN A 82 -9.80 0.60 -19.92
N ARG A 83 -9.02 1.63 -19.64
CA ARG A 83 -7.90 1.60 -18.71
C ARG A 83 -8.44 1.63 -17.29
N VAL A 84 -7.94 0.76 -16.41
CA VAL A 84 -8.49 0.58 -15.06
C VAL A 84 -7.41 0.40 -14.01
N ALA A 85 -7.68 0.91 -12.80
CA ALA A 85 -7.05 0.47 -11.57
C ALA A 85 -7.91 -0.61 -10.92
N VAL A 86 -7.27 -1.64 -10.36
CA VAL A 86 -7.94 -2.76 -9.71
C VAL A 86 -7.92 -2.57 -8.20
N ASN A 87 -9.10 -2.42 -7.59
CA ASN A 87 -9.24 -2.50 -6.14
C ASN A 87 -9.08 -3.97 -5.71
N PRO A 88 -8.00 -4.31 -4.97
CA PRO A 88 -7.72 -5.70 -4.62
C PRO A 88 -8.67 -6.28 -3.59
N GLY A 89 -9.41 -5.42 -2.88
CA GLY A 89 -10.28 -5.81 -1.78
C GLY A 89 -11.74 -5.97 -2.19
N LYS A 90 -12.36 -7.11 -1.78
CA LYS A 90 -13.81 -7.30 -1.87
C LYS A 90 -14.32 -7.72 -0.50
N PRO A 91 -14.96 -6.81 0.26
CA PRO A 91 -15.53 -7.12 1.56
C PRO A 91 -16.78 -8.01 1.42
N CYS A 92 -17.10 -8.76 2.48
CA CYS A 92 -18.26 -9.65 2.46
C CYS A 92 -19.63 -8.91 2.44
N GLY A 93 -19.66 -7.65 2.89
CA GLY A 93 -20.86 -6.80 2.93
C GLY A 93 -21.83 -7.09 4.07
N VAL A 94 -21.66 -8.18 4.82
CA VAL A 94 -22.67 -8.68 5.79
C VAL A 94 -22.17 -8.79 7.23
N CYS A 95 -20.89 -8.71 7.51
CA CYS A 95 -20.34 -8.73 8.88
C CYS A 95 -20.62 -7.42 9.62
N GLY A 96 -20.39 -7.41 10.93
CA GLY A 96 -20.59 -6.24 11.78
C GLY A 96 -19.87 -4.98 11.27
N PRO A 97 -18.55 -5.04 11.04
CA PRO A 97 -17.80 -3.93 10.45
C PRO A 97 -18.37 -3.42 9.11
N CYS A 98 -18.74 -4.33 8.19
CA CYS A 98 -19.30 -3.92 6.91
C CYS A 98 -20.64 -3.17 7.07
N ARG A 99 -21.52 -3.64 7.94
CA ARG A 99 -22.80 -2.98 8.24
C ARG A 99 -22.62 -1.63 8.92
N ALA A 100 -21.51 -1.45 9.64
CA ALA A 100 -21.14 -0.18 10.28
C ALA A 100 -20.37 0.77 9.33
N GLY A 101 -20.28 0.47 8.02
CA GLY A 101 -19.57 1.28 7.03
C GLY A 101 -18.04 1.17 7.11
N ARG A 102 -17.51 0.20 7.85
CA ARG A 102 -16.07 -0.03 8.06
C ARG A 102 -15.58 -1.26 7.29
N SER A 103 -15.80 -1.26 5.98
CA SER A 103 -15.48 -2.40 5.10
C SER A 103 -13.98 -2.72 5.04
N ASN A 104 -13.12 -1.75 5.33
CA ASN A 104 -11.66 -1.91 5.41
C ASN A 104 -11.24 -2.94 6.48
N VAL A 105 -12.02 -3.13 7.53
CA VAL A 105 -11.82 -4.12 8.61
C VAL A 105 -12.84 -5.26 8.54
N CYS A 106 -13.28 -5.63 7.33
CA CYS A 106 -14.15 -6.76 7.08
C CYS A 106 -13.55 -8.05 7.65
N GLU A 107 -14.37 -8.85 8.37
CA GLU A 107 -13.95 -10.11 8.99
C GLU A 107 -13.64 -11.21 7.97
N ASP A 108 -14.25 -11.12 6.77
CA ASP A 108 -14.09 -12.10 5.69
C ASP A 108 -13.88 -11.37 4.34
N VAL A 109 -12.74 -10.70 4.22
CA VAL A 109 -12.37 -10.00 2.99
C VAL A 109 -11.69 -10.95 2.00
N PHE A 110 -12.11 -10.88 0.74
CA PHE A 110 -11.31 -11.36 -0.38
C PHE A 110 -10.28 -10.26 -0.72
N PHE A 111 -8.99 -10.59 -0.70
CA PHE A 111 -7.93 -9.63 -1.00
C PHE A 111 -6.87 -10.29 -1.88
N LEU A 112 -6.59 -9.72 -3.05
CA LEU A 112 -5.64 -10.27 -4.02
C LEU A 112 -4.25 -10.49 -3.41
N GLY A 113 -3.58 -11.57 -3.80
CA GLY A 113 -2.22 -11.87 -3.37
C GLY A 113 -2.06 -12.08 -1.87
N SER A 114 -3.10 -12.62 -1.20
CA SER A 114 -3.11 -12.77 0.25
C SER A 114 -3.29 -14.21 0.71
N ALA A 115 -2.41 -14.65 1.63
CA ALA A 115 -2.50 -15.93 2.31
C ALA A 115 -3.43 -15.93 3.54
N ALA A 116 -4.18 -14.85 3.79
CA ALA A 116 -5.10 -14.76 4.93
C ALA A 116 -6.25 -15.78 4.87
N ARG A 117 -6.64 -16.21 3.67
CA ARG A 117 -7.64 -17.26 3.44
C ARG A 117 -6.97 -18.56 2.97
N PHE A 118 -7.70 -19.66 3.07
CA PHE A 118 -7.32 -20.94 2.50
C PHE A 118 -8.53 -21.60 1.80
N PRO A 119 -8.42 -22.00 0.51
CA PRO A 119 -7.29 -21.77 -0.40
C PRO A 119 -6.90 -20.28 -0.51
N HIS A 120 -5.59 -20.03 -0.84
CA HIS A 120 -5.09 -18.66 -0.91
C HIS A 120 -5.73 -17.87 -2.05
N VAL A 121 -5.88 -16.55 -1.84
CA VAL A 121 -6.38 -15.65 -2.86
C VAL A 121 -5.25 -15.29 -3.82
N GLN A 122 -5.37 -15.75 -5.06
CA GLN A 122 -4.37 -15.50 -6.09
C GLN A 122 -4.29 -14.01 -6.44
N GLY A 123 -3.08 -13.50 -6.63
CA GLY A 123 -2.81 -12.09 -6.93
C GLY A 123 -2.80 -11.74 -8.41
N GLY A 124 -2.44 -10.49 -8.69
CA GLY A 124 -2.47 -9.89 -10.02
C GLY A 124 -1.12 -9.78 -10.73
N PHE A 125 -0.02 -10.30 -10.19
CA PHE A 125 1.26 -10.35 -10.93
C PHE A 125 1.21 -11.47 -11.96
N ARG A 126 0.36 -11.28 -12.97
CA ARG A 126 0.15 -12.16 -14.12
C ARG A 126 -0.27 -11.35 -15.34
N GLU A 127 -0.11 -11.90 -16.53
CA GLU A 127 -0.43 -11.19 -17.77
C GLU A 127 -1.92 -10.81 -17.85
N ARG A 128 -2.83 -11.69 -17.39
CA ARG A 128 -4.28 -11.46 -17.40
C ARG A 128 -4.93 -11.88 -16.08
N LEU A 129 -5.80 -11.05 -15.56
CA LEU A 129 -6.54 -11.27 -14.33
C LEU A 129 -8.04 -11.23 -14.58
N VAL A 130 -8.77 -12.26 -14.15
CA VAL A 130 -10.24 -12.23 -14.09
C VAL A 130 -10.65 -11.82 -12.67
N ILE A 131 -11.47 -10.77 -12.58
CA ILE A 131 -11.92 -10.20 -11.30
C ILE A 131 -13.32 -9.60 -11.46
N GLY A 132 -14.05 -9.47 -10.35
CA GLY A 132 -15.37 -8.83 -10.37
C GLY A 132 -15.32 -7.40 -10.91
N ALA A 133 -16.17 -7.09 -11.90
CA ALA A 133 -16.15 -5.79 -12.58
C ALA A 133 -16.34 -4.59 -11.61
N GLN A 134 -17.04 -4.80 -10.48
CA GLN A 134 -17.21 -3.77 -9.44
C GLN A 134 -15.91 -3.39 -8.70
N GLN A 135 -14.82 -4.13 -8.89
CA GLN A 135 -13.50 -3.82 -8.32
C GLN A 135 -12.64 -2.95 -9.25
N LEU A 136 -13.16 -2.60 -10.43
CA LEU A 136 -12.46 -1.81 -11.42
C LEU A 136 -12.84 -0.34 -11.31
N VAL A 137 -11.84 0.54 -11.26
CA VAL A 137 -12.01 1.99 -11.29
C VAL A 137 -11.37 2.52 -12.57
N ALA A 138 -12.17 3.20 -13.39
CA ALA A 138 -11.72 3.75 -14.67
C ALA A 138 -10.60 4.79 -14.49
N LEU A 139 -9.61 4.73 -15.35
CA LEU A 139 -8.49 5.67 -15.39
C LEU A 139 -8.63 6.61 -16.60
N PRO A 140 -8.36 7.91 -16.45
CA PRO A 140 -8.29 8.81 -17.60
C PRO A 140 -7.09 8.44 -18.49
N ASP A 141 -7.24 8.61 -19.81
CA ASP A 141 -6.21 8.25 -20.80
C ASP A 141 -4.86 8.93 -20.55
N ARG A 142 -4.90 10.15 -20.03
CA ARG A 142 -3.69 10.93 -19.72
C ARG A 142 -2.89 10.44 -18.52
N LEU A 143 -3.47 9.61 -17.64
CA LEU A 143 -2.78 9.14 -16.43
C LEU A 143 -1.89 7.95 -16.81
N PRO A 144 -0.55 8.05 -16.72
CA PRO A 144 0.35 6.93 -17.01
C PRO A 144 0.09 5.75 -16.06
N PHE A 145 0.20 4.50 -16.55
CA PHE A 145 0.02 3.32 -15.71
C PHE A 145 1.03 3.25 -14.55
N GLU A 146 2.24 3.75 -14.77
CA GLU A 146 3.31 3.82 -13.77
C GLU A 146 2.93 4.72 -12.57
N SER A 147 2.11 5.73 -12.81
CA SER A 147 1.52 6.55 -11.75
C SER A 147 0.23 5.95 -11.22
N ALA A 148 -0.63 5.43 -12.09
CA ALA A 148 -1.91 4.86 -11.72
C ALA A 148 -1.79 3.65 -10.78
N VAL A 149 -0.73 2.85 -10.89
CA VAL A 149 -0.49 1.68 -10.02
C VAL A 149 -0.32 2.04 -8.55
N PHE A 150 -0.03 3.31 -8.24
CA PHE A 150 -0.01 3.81 -6.87
C PHE A 150 -1.41 3.96 -6.24
N SER A 151 -2.51 3.72 -6.97
CA SER A 151 -3.87 3.85 -6.43
C SER A 151 -4.06 3.04 -5.13
N GLU A 152 -3.53 1.82 -5.07
CA GLU A 152 -3.63 0.97 -3.89
C GLU A 152 -2.85 1.54 -2.69
N PRO A 153 -1.51 1.71 -2.75
CA PRO A 153 -0.77 2.21 -1.59
C PRO A 153 -1.11 3.66 -1.24
N LEU A 154 -1.58 4.45 -2.21
CA LEU A 154 -2.11 5.79 -1.97
C LEU A 154 -3.43 5.74 -1.19
N ALA A 155 -4.32 4.77 -1.49
CA ALA A 155 -5.55 4.56 -0.72
C ALA A 155 -5.26 4.16 0.74
N VAL A 156 -4.25 3.31 0.98
CA VAL A 156 -3.76 2.99 2.34
C VAL A 156 -3.32 4.25 3.08
N SER A 157 -2.53 5.09 2.40
CA SER A 157 -2.00 6.34 2.98
C SER A 157 -3.09 7.40 3.18
N ASN A 158 -4.07 7.47 2.26
CA ASN A 158 -5.24 8.31 2.36
C ASN A 158 -6.11 7.92 3.57
N HIS A 159 -6.35 6.61 3.75
CA HIS A 159 -7.01 6.10 4.94
C HIS A 159 -6.27 6.49 6.24
N ALA A 160 -4.95 6.37 6.26
CA ALA A 160 -4.15 6.78 7.41
C ALA A 160 -4.35 8.26 7.77
N VAL A 161 -4.34 9.14 6.76
CA VAL A 161 -4.57 10.58 6.98
C VAL A 161 -6.01 10.84 7.42
N HIS A 162 -7.02 10.15 6.86
CA HIS A 162 -8.41 10.21 7.36
C HIS A 162 -8.51 9.78 8.83
N ARG A 163 -7.75 8.76 9.25
CA ARG A 163 -7.71 8.32 10.65
C ARG A 163 -7.17 9.40 11.59
N ALA A 164 -6.31 10.31 11.13
CA ALA A 164 -5.85 11.44 11.89
C ALA A 164 -6.93 12.53 12.06
N GLY A 165 -7.83 12.66 11.09
CA GLY A 165 -8.78 13.76 10.99
C GLY A 165 -8.26 14.91 10.14
N ASP A 166 -8.63 16.15 10.48
CA ASP A 166 -8.16 17.34 9.75
C ASP A 166 -6.71 17.67 10.14
N VAL A 167 -5.83 17.71 9.13
CA VAL A 167 -4.39 17.95 9.32
C VAL A 167 -3.93 19.33 8.82
N ARG A 168 -4.82 20.18 8.32
CA ARG A 168 -4.48 21.45 7.65
C ARG A 168 -3.62 22.38 8.49
N ASP A 169 -4.02 22.62 9.72
CA ASP A 169 -3.33 23.56 10.64
C ASP A 169 -2.57 22.82 11.74
N GLN A 170 -2.24 21.54 11.49
CA GLN A 170 -1.53 20.69 12.44
C GLN A 170 -0.04 20.57 12.07
N SER A 171 0.81 20.48 13.10
CA SER A 171 2.16 19.95 12.90
C SER A 171 2.10 18.43 12.79
N VAL A 172 2.64 17.92 11.70
CA VAL A 172 2.64 16.49 11.38
C VAL A 172 4.05 15.94 11.43
N LEU A 173 4.23 14.79 12.09
CA LEU A 173 5.46 14.01 12.05
C LEU A 173 5.17 12.65 11.42
N VAL A 174 5.98 12.23 10.46
CA VAL A 174 5.98 10.88 9.89
C VAL A 174 7.25 10.15 10.32
N VAL A 175 7.11 9.07 11.07
CA VAL A 175 8.22 8.20 11.48
C VAL A 175 8.32 7.03 10.51
N GLY A 176 9.41 7.03 9.73
CA GLY A 176 9.63 6.10 8.63
C GLY A 176 9.32 6.72 7.26
N ALA A 177 10.35 6.88 6.42
CA ALA A 177 10.27 7.45 5.07
C ALA A 177 10.27 6.38 3.96
N GLY A 178 9.79 5.17 4.27
CA GLY A 178 9.53 4.13 3.26
C GLY A 178 8.37 4.52 2.32
N PRO A 179 7.97 3.67 1.36
CA PRO A 179 6.93 4.00 0.39
C PRO A 179 5.64 4.52 1.02
N VAL A 180 5.16 3.88 2.09
CA VAL A 180 3.94 4.29 2.79
C VAL A 180 4.12 5.64 3.51
N GLY A 181 5.24 5.84 4.23
CA GLY A 181 5.49 7.12 4.91
C GLY A 181 5.66 8.29 3.93
N ALA A 182 6.29 8.06 2.78
CA ALA A 182 6.39 9.05 1.72
C ALA A 182 5.01 9.38 1.12
N LEU A 183 4.15 8.38 0.91
CA LEU A 183 2.78 8.60 0.45
C LEU A 183 1.90 9.29 1.50
N VAL A 184 2.04 8.96 2.80
CA VAL A 184 1.38 9.70 3.89
C VAL A 184 1.80 11.17 3.88
N THR A 185 3.10 11.45 3.70
CA THR A 185 3.62 12.81 3.54
C THR A 185 2.95 13.53 2.37
N LEU A 186 2.91 12.88 1.21
CA LEU A 186 2.31 13.42 -0.01
C LEU A 186 0.81 13.72 0.17
N VAL A 187 0.05 12.79 0.79
CA VAL A 187 -1.38 12.98 1.07
C VAL A 187 -1.62 14.09 2.10
N ALA A 188 -0.83 14.15 3.18
CA ALA A 188 -0.94 15.21 4.17
C ALA A 188 -0.72 16.59 3.53
N ARG A 189 0.30 16.72 2.68
CA ARG A 189 0.56 17.94 1.90
C ARG A 189 -0.58 18.27 0.94
N HIS A 190 -1.09 17.29 0.21
CA HIS A 190 -2.24 17.44 -0.70
C HIS A 190 -3.50 17.92 0.04
N ARG A 191 -3.71 17.48 1.27
CA ARG A 191 -4.80 17.92 2.14
C ARG A 191 -4.55 19.26 2.83
N GLY A 192 -3.47 19.97 2.47
CA GLY A 192 -3.18 21.33 2.92
C GLY A 192 -2.39 21.42 4.22
N CYS A 193 -1.83 20.33 4.75
CA CYS A 193 -0.90 20.41 5.86
C CYS A 193 0.37 21.15 5.43
N ASN A 194 0.73 22.22 6.13
CA ASN A 194 1.88 23.06 5.79
C ASN A 194 3.15 22.74 6.59
N ASP A 195 3.04 21.95 7.66
CA ASP A 195 4.16 21.56 8.52
C ASP A 195 4.26 20.04 8.61
N VAL A 196 5.07 19.42 7.76
CA VAL A 196 5.30 17.98 7.71
C VAL A 196 6.78 17.68 7.91
N THR A 197 7.11 17.20 9.10
CA THR A 197 8.43 16.65 9.42
C THR A 197 8.46 15.15 9.12
N VAL A 198 9.52 14.65 8.48
CA VAL A 198 9.72 13.22 8.24
C VAL A 198 11.02 12.76 8.88
N ALA A 199 10.96 11.67 9.65
CA ALA A 199 12.10 11.06 10.31
C ALA A 199 12.40 9.66 9.75
N ASP A 200 13.65 9.36 9.46
CA ASP A 200 14.13 8.02 9.07
C ASP A 200 15.59 7.85 9.51
N LEU A 201 16.09 6.63 9.45
CA LEU A 201 17.48 6.29 9.71
C LEU A 201 18.39 6.50 8.49
N ARG A 202 17.82 6.69 7.30
CA ARG A 202 18.52 6.68 6.01
C ARG A 202 18.32 7.98 5.24
N ASP A 203 19.42 8.60 4.85
CA ASP A 203 19.41 9.88 4.13
C ASP A 203 18.72 9.76 2.75
N GLY A 204 18.89 8.63 2.04
CA GLY A 204 18.23 8.40 0.74
C GLY A 204 16.71 8.39 0.84
N ALA A 205 16.14 7.82 1.93
CA ALA A 205 14.72 7.84 2.20
C ALA A 205 14.24 9.27 2.55
N LEU A 206 15.03 10.02 3.32
CA LEU A 206 14.75 11.42 3.66
C LEU A 206 14.79 12.33 2.43
N GLU A 207 15.70 12.07 1.48
CA GLU A 207 15.73 12.80 0.22
C GLU A 207 14.47 12.57 -0.61
N THR A 208 13.98 11.33 -0.66
CA THR A 208 12.69 11.02 -1.28
C THR A 208 11.53 11.74 -0.58
N ALA A 209 11.55 11.78 0.76
CA ALA A 209 10.54 12.51 1.55
C ALA A 209 10.51 14.02 1.21
N ARG A 210 11.68 14.66 1.02
CA ARG A 210 11.76 16.06 0.57
C ARG A 210 11.11 16.24 -0.80
N ARG A 211 11.41 15.34 -1.74
CA ARG A 211 10.87 15.40 -3.11
C ARG A 211 9.35 15.24 -3.16
N VAL A 212 8.74 14.55 -2.21
CA VAL A 212 7.27 14.42 -2.09
C VAL A 212 6.64 15.44 -1.15
N GLY A 213 7.39 16.44 -0.70
CA GLY A 213 6.85 17.63 -0.03
C GLY A 213 7.02 17.70 1.48
N ALA A 214 7.89 16.87 2.09
CA ALA A 214 8.29 17.09 3.49
C ALA A 214 8.88 18.50 3.66
N THR A 215 8.42 19.25 4.64
CA THR A 215 8.92 20.59 4.94
C THR A 215 10.22 20.55 5.74
N ARG A 216 10.40 19.47 6.50
CA ARG A 216 11.60 19.18 7.28
C ARG A 216 11.87 17.68 7.26
N THR A 217 13.14 17.31 7.26
CA THR A 217 13.56 15.90 7.40
C THR A 217 14.62 15.80 8.50
N VAL A 218 14.56 14.73 9.29
CA VAL A 218 15.48 14.46 10.40
C VAL A 218 16.01 13.05 10.30
N ASN A 219 17.33 12.91 10.23
CA ASN A 219 17.99 11.61 10.35
C ASN A 219 18.12 11.27 11.83
N ILE A 220 17.44 10.21 12.26
CA ILE A 220 17.40 9.79 13.66
C ILE A 220 18.33 8.60 13.97
N SER A 221 19.29 8.30 13.09
CA SER A 221 20.26 7.23 13.34
C SER A 221 21.20 7.55 14.52
N GLY A 222 21.43 8.83 14.81
CA GLY A 222 22.23 9.30 15.93
C GLY A 222 21.44 9.64 17.20
N GLY A 223 20.11 9.60 17.14
CA GLY A 223 19.20 9.98 18.24
C GLY A 223 17.99 10.75 17.76
N THR A 224 17.08 11.06 18.68
CA THR A 224 15.79 11.72 18.38
C THR A 224 15.70 13.16 18.97
N GLU A 225 16.75 13.70 19.53
CA GLU A 225 16.78 14.98 20.26
C GLU A 225 16.35 16.15 19.38
N GLU A 226 16.68 16.11 18.09
CA GLU A 226 16.34 17.15 17.13
C GLU A 226 14.93 17.04 16.55
N LEU A 227 14.20 15.95 16.88
CA LEU A 227 12.94 15.64 16.20
C LEU A 227 11.82 16.65 16.53
N GLY A 228 11.80 17.13 17.79
CA GLY A 228 10.73 18.00 18.29
C GLY A 228 9.43 17.24 18.57
N SER A 229 8.33 18.00 18.72
CA SER A 229 7.00 17.43 18.98
C SER A 229 6.02 17.83 17.88
N ALA A 230 5.02 16.98 17.63
CA ALA A 230 3.97 17.22 16.63
C ALA A 230 2.59 16.88 17.20
N GLN A 231 1.55 17.54 16.66
CA GLN A 231 0.15 17.30 17.05
C GLN A 231 -0.37 15.98 16.51
N VAL A 232 0.08 15.60 15.31
CA VAL A 232 -0.26 14.33 14.67
C VAL A 232 1.02 13.59 14.31
N VAL A 233 1.14 12.33 14.71
CA VAL A 233 2.30 11.49 14.38
C VAL A 233 1.83 10.24 13.66
N PHE A 234 2.35 10.00 12.45
CA PHE A 234 2.16 8.75 11.71
C PHE A 234 3.35 7.82 11.95
N GLU A 235 3.10 6.64 12.50
CA GLU A 235 4.11 5.59 12.59
C GLU A 235 4.01 4.71 11.34
N ALA A 236 4.96 4.86 10.42
CA ALA A 236 5.01 4.16 9.13
C ALA A 236 6.26 3.25 8.98
N SER A 237 7.08 3.12 10.03
CA SER A 237 8.27 2.27 10.02
C SER A 237 7.96 0.80 10.29
N GLY A 238 6.87 0.51 11.02
CA GLY A 238 6.50 -0.82 11.49
C GLY A 238 7.51 -1.40 12.49
N SER A 239 8.19 -0.55 13.27
CA SER A 239 9.17 -0.98 14.26
C SER A 239 8.77 -0.57 15.69
N PRO A 240 9.13 -1.37 16.71
CA PRO A 240 8.90 -1.00 18.11
C PRO A 240 9.55 0.33 18.49
N ALA A 241 10.77 0.59 17.97
CA ALA A 241 11.49 1.84 18.18
C ALA A 241 10.76 3.03 17.53
N GLY A 242 10.19 2.83 16.32
CA GLY A 242 9.38 3.85 15.64
C GLY A 242 8.12 4.21 16.43
N LEU A 243 7.41 3.21 16.97
CA LEU A 243 6.25 3.46 17.82
C LEU A 243 6.64 4.17 19.13
N ALA A 244 7.78 3.79 19.73
CA ALA A 244 8.30 4.51 20.91
C ALA A 244 8.62 5.98 20.57
N THR A 245 9.30 6.21 19.44
CA THR A 245 9.58 7.58 18.94
C THR A 245 8.28 8.36 18.72
N ALA A 246 7.27 7.74 18.10
CA ALA A 246 5.98 8.40 17.88
C ALA A 246 5.32 8.83 19.18
N LEU A 247 5.25 7.96 20.20
CA LEU A 247 4.69 8.26 21.52
C LEU A 247 5.51 9.33 22.28
N GLN A 248 6.83 9.34 22.09
CA GLN A 248 7.70 10.36 22.70
C GLN A 248 7.49 11.74 22.06
N SER A 249 7.33 11.78 20.73
CA SER A 249 7.27 13.01 19.93
C SER A 249 5.86 13.60 19.80
N VAL A 250 4.80 12.86 20.14
CA VAL A 250 3.46 13.44 20.11
C VAL A 250 3.26 14.42 21.28
N VAL A 251 2.60 15.56 21.04
CA VAL A 251 2.23 16.50 22.09
C VAL A 251 1.18 15.92 23.05
N ARG A 252 0.92 16.56 24.17
CA ARG A 252 -0.21 16.24 25.05
C ARG A 252 -1.53 16.47 24.31
N GLY A 253 -2.47 15.53 24.41
CA GLY A 253 -3.74 15.56 23.68
C GLY A 253 -3.62 15.32 22.18
N GLY A 254 -2.43 14.92 21.70
CA GLY A 254 -2.19 14.66 20.27
C GLY A 254 -2.63 13.28 19.80
N ILE A 255 -2.40 13.01 18.53
CA ILE A 255 -2.84 11.78 17.85
C ILE A 255 -1.64 11.01 17.32
N VAL A 256 -1.57 9.70 17.59
CA VAL A 256 -0.66 8.77 16.95
C VAL A 256 -1.46 7.83 16.04
N VAL A 257 -1.15 7.81 14.76
CA VAL A 257 -1.73 6.85 13.79
C VAL A 257 -0.70 5.77 13.51
N GLN A 258 -0.98 4.53 13.95
CA GLN A 258 -0.16 3.36 13.66
C GLN A 258 -0.52 2.82 12.28
N VAL A 259 0.39 2.92 11.33
CA VAL A 259 0.24 2.46 9.94
C VAL A 259 1.13 1.24 9.67
N GLY A 260 2.37 1.28 10.17
CA GLY A 260 3.33 0.19 10.01
C GLY A 260 2.92 -1.04 10.81
N LEU A 261 3.00 -2.23 10.20
CA LEU A 261 2.80 -3.50 10.90
C LEU A 261 4.02 -3.80 11.77
N LEU A 262 3.79 -3.96 13.07
CA LEU A 262 4.81 -4.38 14.02
C LEU A 262 5.15 -5.87 13.85
N PRO A 263 6.31 -6.33 14.36
CA PRO A 263 6.63 -7.75 14.41
C PRO A 263 5.56 -8.55 15.17
N THR A 264 5.38 -9.81 14.80
CA THR A 264 4.47 -10.74 15.51
C THR A 264 4.90 -10.95 16.96
N GLY A 265 3.91 -11.12 17.85
CA GLY A 265 4.10 -11.32 19.27
C GLY A 265 4.11 -10.02 20.09
N PRO A 266 4.39 -10.09 21.38
CA PRO A 266 4.40 -8.95 22.29
C PRO A 266 5.47 -7.92 21.91
N VAL A 267 5.06 -6.63 21.89
CA VAL A 267 5.96 -5.50 21.61
C VAL A 267 6.01 -4.58 22.83
N SER A 268 7.22 -4.29 23.32
CA SER A 268 7.43 -3.33 24.40
C SER A 268 7.33 -1.91 23.87
N VAL A 269 6.46 -1.11 24.49
CA VAL A 269 6.28 0.32 24.17
C VAL A 269 6.17 1.14 25.46
N PRO A 270 6.52 2.43 25.45
CA PRO A 270 6.39 3.33 26.60
C PRO A 270 4.91 3.69 26.88
N GLY A 271 4.08 2.68 27.22
CA GLY A 271 2.63 2.80 27.32
C GLY A 271 2.15 3.87 28.33
N ASN A 272 2.94 4.17 29.38
CA ASN A 272 2.61 5.25 30.31
C ASN A 272 2.51 6.63 29.63
N LEU A 273 3.19 6.83 28.49
CA LEU A 273 3.08 8.08 27.74
C LEU A 273 1.68 8.30 27.15
N ILE A 274 0.98 7.22 26.83
CA ILE A 274 -0.40 7.28 26.33
C ILE A 274 -1.29 7.94 27.39
N VAL A 275 -1.15 7.49 28.64
CA VAL A 275 -1.94 8.00 29.78
C VAL A 275 -1.50 9.40 30.19
N THR A 276 -0.18 9.61 30.41
CA THR A 276 0.33 10.88 30.96
C THR A 276 0.27 12.04 29.99
N LYS A 277 0.19 11.76 28.70
CA LYS A 277 -0.01 12.78 27.65
C LYS A 277 -1.46 12.84 27.13
N ASP A 278 -2.36 11.95 27.56
CA ASP A 278 -3.73 11.82 27.05
C ASP A 278 -3.78 11.68 25.53
N VAL A 279 -3.02 10.69 25.01
CA VAL A 279 -2.80 10.49 23.57
C VAL A 279 -3.86 9.60 22.96
N ASP A 280 -4.45 10.00 21.85
CA ASP A 280 -5.23 9.14 20.98
C ASP A 280 -4.32 8.26 20.14
N VAL A 281 -4.32 6.93 20.36
CA VAL A 281 -3.63 5.97 19.52
C VAL A 281 -4.64 5.28 18.59
N ARG A 282 -4.48 5.47 17.28
CA ARG A 282 -5.42 5.00 16.25
C ARG A 282 -4.73 4.05 15.28
N GLY A 283 -5.23 2.83 15.14
CA GLY A 283 -4.79 1.93 14.06
C GLY A 283 -5.31 2.37 12.70
N SER A 284 -4.51 2.16 11.67
CA SER A 284 -4.88 2.33 10.26
C SER A 284 -4.63 1.03 9.52
N PHE A 285 -5.67 0.49 8.86
CA PHE A 285 -5.56 -0.79 8.16
C PHE A 285 -6.39 -0.78 6.88
N ARG A 286 -5.73 -1.07 5.75
CA ARG A 286 -6.35 -1.09 4.42
C ARG A 286 -7.07 0.23 4.11
N PHE A 287 -8.17 0.16 3.36
CA PHE A 287 -8.98 1.30 2.92
C PHE A 287 -10.39 0.84 2.52
N SER A 288 -11.34 1.74 2.42
CA SER A 288 -12.66 1.53 1.83
C SER A 288 -12.63 1.70 0.30
N ALA A 289 -13.67 1.23 -0.40
CA ALA A 289 -13.79 1.45 -1.84
C ALA A 289 -13.76 2.94 -2.20
N ALA A 290 -14.44 3.78 -1.42
CA ALA A 290 -14.44 5.22 -1.64
C ALA A 290 -13.04 5.85 -1.51
N GLU A 291 -12.23 5.40 -0.53
CA GLU A 291 -10.85 5.89 -0.39
C GLU A 291 -9.94 5.43 -1.53
N PHE A 292 -10.23 4.28 -2.15
CA PHE A 292 -9.56 3.85 -3.37
C PHE A 292 -9.92 4.74 -4.57
N GLU A 293 -11.20 5.06 -4.74
CA GLU A 293 -11.66 5.99 -5.78
C GLU A 293 -11.08 7.40 -5.57
N GLU A 294 -11.02 7.89 -4.33
CA GLU A 294 -10.33 9.15 -3.99
C GLU A 294 -8.84 9.13 -4.38
N ALA A 295 -8.15 8.01 -4.15
CA ALA A 295 -6.75 7.86 -4.52
C ALA A 295 -6.55 7.93 -6.05
N VAL A 296 -7.43 7.28 -6.82
CA VAL A 296 -7.44 7.39 -8.28
C VAL A 296 -7.70 8.83 -8.72
N ASP A 297 -8.65 9.51 -8.09
CA ASP A 297 -8.98 10.92 -8.40
C ASP A 297 -7.81 11.87 -8.09
N MET A 298 -7.11 11.68 -6.97
CA MET A 298 -5.91 12.45 -6.65
C MET A 298 -4.83 12.31 -7.74
N LEU A 299 -4.57 11.08 -8.21
CA LEU A 299 -3.62 10.82 -9.30
C LEU A 299 -4.09 11.44 -10.63
N ALA A 300 -5.37 11.30 -10.93
CA ALA A 300 -5.98 11.88 -12.13
C ALA A 300 -5.92 13.43 -12.15
N LYS A 301 -5.93 14.05 -10.97
CA LYS A 301 -5.75 15.51 -10.78
C LYS A 301 -4.29 15.96 -10.75
N GLY A 302 -3.35 15.03 -10.91
CA GLY A 302 -1.92 15.34 -11.07
C GLY A 302 -1.11 15.25 -9.78
N LEU A 303 -1.55 14.49 -8.77
CA LEU A 303 -0.70 14.20 -7.62
C LEU A 303 0.55 13.45 -8.10
N ASP A 304 1.72 14.04 -7.89
CA ASP A 304 2.98 13.54 -8.43
C ASP A 304 3.60 12.46 -7.54
N VAL A 305 3.52 11.21 -7.99
CA VAL A 305 4.13 10.02 -7.36
C VAL A 305 5.41 9.56 -8.06
N ALA A 306 5.80 10.20 -9.17
CA ALA A 306 6.99 9.82 -9.95
C ALA A 306 8.29 9.79 -9.12
N PRO A 307 8.51 10.68 -8.13
CA PRO A 307 9.69 10.63 -7.28
C PRO A 307 9.86 9.32 -6.50
N LEU A 308 8.81 8.51 -6.35
CA LEU A 308 8.84 7.24 -5.62
C LEU A 308 9.27 6.05 -6.50
N VAL A 309 9.14 6.15 -7.82
CA VAL A 309 9.50 5.05 -8.72
C VAL A 309 11.00 4.94 -8.85
N THR A 310 11.56 3.82 -8.40
CA THR A 310 13.00 3.56 -8.50
C THR A 310 13.34 2.78 -9.76
N ALA A 311 12.57 1.75 -10.09
CA ALA A 311 12.79 0.91 -11.25
C ALA A 311 11.49 0.32 -11.79
N ARG A 312 11.50 0.02 -13.10
CA ARG A 312 10.48 -0.77 -13.80
C ARG A 312 11.19 -1.95 -14.45
N MET A 313 10.70 -3.15 -14.22
CA MET A 313 11.35 -4.40 -14.65
C MET A 313 10.30 -5.34 -15.22
N ASP A 314 10.66 -6.06 -16.30
CA ASP A 314 9.77 -7.05 -16.91
C ASP A 314 9.46 -8.20 -15.94
N ILE A 315 8.24 -8.75 -15.99
CA ILE A 315 7.83 -9.88 -15.14
C ILE A 315 8.77 -11.09 -15.32
N GLY A 316 9.35 -11.29 -16.49
CA GLY A 316 10.28 -12.38 -16.75
C GLY A 316 11.52 -12.39 -15.84
N ILE A 317 11.86 -11.24 -15.26
CA ILE A 317 12.95 -11.09 -14.29
C ILE A 317 12.43 -10.67 -12.89
N ALA A 318 11.22 -11.08 -12.54
CA ALA A 318 10.61 -10.72 -11.25
C ALA A 318 11.49 -11.07 -10.04
N GLY A 319 12.27 -12.16 -10.08
CA GLY A 319 13.20 -12.52 -9.02
C GLY A 319 14.26 -11.44 -8.75
N GLU A 320 14.76 -10.76 -9.78
CA GLU A 320 15.70 -9.64 -9.67
C GLU A 320 14.98 -8.38 -9.14
N ALA A 321 13.75 -8.14 -9.63
CA ALA A 321 12.91 -7.04 -9.16
C ALA A 321 12.61 -7.14 -7.66
N PHE A 322 12.31 -8.34 -7.16
CA PHE A 322 12.08 -8.59 -5.73
C PHE A 322 13.35 -8.42 -4.89
N LYS A 323 14.52 -8.83 -5.41
CA LYS A 323 15.82 -8.60 -4.75
C LYS A 323 16.09 -7.09 -4.64
N LEU A 324 15.91 -6.33 -5.74
CA LEU A 324 16.07 -4.87 -5.74
C LEU A 324 15.07 -4.21 -4.78
N ALA A 325 13.80 -4.60 -4.82
CA ALA A 325 12.77 -4.06 -3.92
C ALA A 325 13.04 -4.36 -2.45
N SER A 326 13.74 -5.46 -2.14
CA SER A 326 14.16 -5.82 -0.78
C SER A 326 15.30 -4.96 -0.25
N ASP A 327 16.12 -4.37 -1.13
CA ASP A 327 17.19 -3.45 -0.76
C ASP A 327 16.61 -2.04 -0.54
N ARG A 328 16.28 -1.77 0.71
CA ARG A 328 15.71 -0.47 1.11
C ARG A 328 16.68 0.71 0.99
N ALA A 329 17.97 0.46 0.78
CA ALA A 329 18.95 1.53 0.51
C ALA A 329 18.95 1.89 -0.98
N ALA A 330 18.72 0.92 -1.87
CA ALA A 330 18.75 1.09 -3.31
C ALA A 330 17.38 1.44 -3.91
N SER A 331 16.27 1.11 -3.22
CA SER A 331 14.95 1.28 -3.81
C SER A 331 13.88 1.81 -2.85
N VAL A 332 12.93 2.56 -3.42
CA VAL A 332 11.68 2.97 -2.76
C VAL A 332 10.52 2.14 -3.32
N LYS A 333 10.26 2.23 -4.62
CA LYS A 333 9.20 1.47 -5.28
C LYS A 333 9.72 0.85 -6.57
N VAL A 334 9.63 -0.46 -6.67
CA VAL A 334 9.90 -1.22 -7.89
C VAL A 334 8.58 -1.67 -8.49
N GLN A 335 8.46 -1.53 -9.80
CA GLN A 335 7.27 -1.91 -10.56
C GLN A 335 7.61 -3.05 -11.53
N LEU A 336 6.69 -3.98 -11.69
CA LEU A 336 6.71 -5.01 -12.73
C LEU A 336 5.92 -4.53 -13.94
N THR A 337 6.46 -4.74 -15.13
CA THR A 337 5.77 -4.50 -16.41
C THR A 337 5.36 -5.82 -17.06
N PHE A 338 4.25 -5.80 -17.80
CA PHE A 338 3.65 -6.95 -18.45
C PHE A 338 3.36 -6.58 -19.90
N GLY A 339 3.84 -7.38 -20.85
CA GLY A 339 3.34 -7.28 -22.24
C GLY A 339 4.13 -6.46 -23.24
N ASP A 340 5.37 -6.05 -22.99
CA ASP A 340 6.29 -5.53 -24.01
C ASP A 340 7.06 -6.69 -24.70
N ARG A 341 6.33 -7.62 -25.36
CA ARG A 341 6.94 -8.68 -26.19
C ARG A 341 6.42 -8.63 -27.59
#